data_21b56e535f1777c90b9c9f4db91724f5
#
_entry.id   21b56e535f1777c90b9c9f4db91724f5
#
_cell.length_a   1.000
_cell.length_b   1.000
_cell.length_c   1.000
_cell.angle_alpha   90.00
_cell.angle_beta   90.00
_cell.angle_gamma   90.00
#
_symmetry.space_group_name_H-M   'P 1'
#
loop_
_entity.id
_entity.type
_entity.pdbx_description
1 polymer ?
#
loop_
_entity_poly.entity_id
_entity_poly.type
_entity_poly.pdbx_seq_one_letter_code
_entity_poly.pdbx_strand_id
1 'polypeptide(L)'
;MGMKISTYSLLLILLLAFPKAYSNSSPLISSASSISSQDIVKLFYSNGQIQIDGLMGTGSIQIYSIIGNEIARFTNETLANFKKPIALESGNMYIVRIETETNVKTYKLIAN
;
A
#
# COMPACT_ATOMS: atom_id res chain seq x y z
N MET A 1 -53.35 40.28 2.11
CA MET A 1 -52.58 40.16 1.26
C MET A 1 -51.16 40.24 1.59
N GLY A 2 -50.68 40.98 2.36
CA GLY A 2 -49.32 41.06 2.68
C GLY A 2 -48.73 39.84 3.23
N MET A 3 -49.50 39.00 3.73
CA MET A 3 -48.97 37.86 4.33
C MET A 3 -48.17 37.06 3.40
N LYS A 4 -48.48 36.96 2.19
CA LYS A 4 -47.76 36.13 1.34
C LYS A 4 -46.34 36.54 1.23
N ILE A 5 -46.07 37.80 1.24
CA ILE A 5 -44.75 38.24 1.11
C ILE A 5 -43.89 37.77 2.21
N SER A 6 -44.40 37.76 3.37
CA SER A 6 -43.55 37.35 4.48
C SER A 6 -43.17 35.91 4.33
N THR A 7 -44.01 35.11 3.83
CA THR A 7 -43.66 33.73 3.74
C THR A 7 -42.56 33.56 2.75
N TYR A 8 -42.54 34.30 1.71
CA TYR A 8 -41.48 34.18 0.77
C TYR A 8 -40.18 34.60 1.38
N SER A 9 -40.18 35.60 2.11
CA SER A 9 -38.94 36.02 2.68
C SER A 9 -38.38 34.97 3.60
N LEU A 10 -39.23 34.32 4.31
CA LEU A 10 -38.76 33.31 5.19
C LEU A 10 -38.11 32.23 4.39
N LEU A 11 -38.68 31.84 3.33
CA LEU A 11 -38.12 30.84 2.55
C LEU A 11 -36.77 31.21 2.07
N LEU A 12 -36.61 32.39 1.66
CA LEU A 12 -35.35 32.83 1.20
C LEU A 12 -34.30 32.72 2.25
N ILE A 13 -34.58 33.09 3.41
CA ILE A 13 -33.60 32.98 4.46
C ILE A 13 -33.19 31.58 4.64
N LEU A 14 -34.08 30.68 4.57
CA LEU A 14 -33.77 29.33 4.77
C LEU A 14 -32.78 28.86 3.75
N LEU A 15 -32.92 29.27 2.55
CA LEU A 15 -32.01 28.87 1.57
C LEU A 15 -30.63 29.30 1.88
N LEU A 16 -30.48 30.44 2.37
CA LEU A 16 -29.15 30.91 2.67
C LEU A 16 -28.45 30.04 3.69
N ALA A 17 -29.18 29.48 4.52
CA ALA A 17 -28.54 28.73 5.57
C ALA A 17 -27.86 27.51 5.06
N PHE A 18 -28.27 26.97 4.00
CA PHE A 18 -27.67 25.83 3.58
C PHE A 18 -26.26 25.85 3.30
N PRO A 19 -25.81 26.52 2.57
CA PRO A 19 -24.54 26.47 2.14
C PRO A 19 -23.54 26.33 3.09
N LYS A 20 -23.09 26.32 3.70
CA LYS A 20 -22.07 26.19 4.52
C LYS A 20 -21.79 25.00 4.92
N ALA A 21 -21.81 24.39 5.06
CA ALA A 21 -21.63 23.24 5.57
C ALA A 21 -20.46 22.68 5.05
N TYR A 22 -20.15 22.01 4.78
CA TYR A 22 -19.12 21.25 4.47
C TYR A 22 -17.90 21.64 4.43
N SER A 23 -17.35 21.74 4.01
CA SER A 23 -16.13 22.16 3.98
C SER A 23 -15.20 21.42 4.68
N ASN A 24 -15.38 20.88 5.41
CA ASN A 24 -14.47 20.26 6.17
C ASN A 24 -13.59 19.42 5.60
N SER A 25 -13.77 18.63 5.34
CA SER A 25 -12.91 17.75 4.78
C SER A 25 -11.53 17.83 5.01
N SER A 26 -11.02 18.59 5.06
CA SER A 26 -9.68 18.60 5.27
C SER A 26 -9.04 17.64 6.02
N PRO A 27 -9.46 17.22 6.81
CA PRO A 27 -8.84 16.37 7.69
C PRO A 27 -7.99 15.41 7.09
N LEU A 28 -8.38 14.89 6.20
CA LEU A 28 -7.65 13.93 5.74
C LEU A 28 -6.28 14.07 5.85
N ILE A 29 -5.80 15.01 5.73
CA ILE A 29 -4.50 15.13 5.90
C ILE A 29 -3.87 14.37 6.87
N SER A 30 -4.30 14.41 7.88
CA SER A 30 -3.63 13.77 8.95
C SER A 30 -3.24 12.42 8.60
N SER A 31 -3.97 11.83 7.92
CA SER A 31 -3.66 10.48 7.74
C SER A 31 -2.31 10.33 7.22
N ALA A 32 -1.89 11.15 6.50
CA ALA A 32 -0.63 10.96 5.97
C ALA A 32 0.39 10.60 6.94
N SER A 33 0.32 11.16 7.98
CA SER A 33 1.39 10.92 8.88
C SER A 33 1.52 9.54 9.27
N SER A 34 0.51 8.94 9.40
CA SER A 34 0.66 7.66 10.00
C SER A 34 1.41 6.77 9.13
N ILE A 35 1.38 6.96 7.96
CA ILE A 35 2.03 6.10 7.23
C ILE A 35 3.35 5.87 7.50
N SER A 36 3.99 6.74 7.68
CA SER A 36 5.31 6.49 7.84
C SER A 36 5.71 5.45 8.64
N SER A 37 5.09 5.15 9.47
CA SER A 37 5.67 4.38 10.41
C SER A 37 6.27 3.19 10.02
N GLN A 38 5.83 2.49 9.34
CA GLN A 38 6.43 1.30 9.29
C GLN A 38 6.59 0.74 8.07
N ASP A 39 6.48 -0.27 7.79
CA ASP A 39 6.55 -0.90 6.57
C ASP A 39 7.80 -0.68 5.80
N ILE A 40 8.88 -0.67 6.41
CA ILE A 40 10.12 -0.59 5.71
C ILE A 40 10.54 -2.01 5.42
N VAL A 41 10.36 -2.46 4.21
CA VAL A 41 10.74 -3.80 3.82
C VAL A 41 12.03 -3.72 3.04
N LYS A 42 13.00 -4.52 3.43
CA LYS A 42 14.31 -4.52 2.79
C LYS A 42 14.55 -5.87 2.16
N LEU A 43 14.95 -5.87 0.90
CA LEU A 43 15.27 -7.08 0.19
C LEU A 43 16.70 -7.03 -0.24
N PHE A 44 17.44 -8.10 -0.04
CA PHE A 44 18.77 -8.16 -0.56
C PHE A 44 19.13 -9.60 -0.90
N TYR A 45 20.12 -9.73 -1.75
CA TYR A 45 20.58 -11.03 -2.16
C TYR A 45 22.08 -11.06 -1.97
N SER A 46 22.56 -12.03 -1.24
CA SER A 46 23.99 -12.19 -1.04
C SER A 46 24.29 -13.62 -0.73
N ASN A 47 25.44 -14.07 -1.13
CA ASN A 47 25.92 -15.42 -0.84
C ASN A 47 24.93 -16.49 -1.27
N GLY A 48 24.28 -16.30 -2.40
CA GLY A 48 23.34 -17.29 -2.91
C GLY A 48 22.03 -17.38 -2.15
N GLN A 49 21.71 -16.39 -1.36
CA GLN A 49 20.45 -16.40 -0.60
C GLN A 49 19.71 -15.10 -0.75
N ILE A 50 18.40 -15.18 -0.83
CA ILE A 50 17.60 -13.98 -0.80
C ILE A 50 17.15 -13.78 0.64
N GLN A 51 17.20 -12.56 1.12
CA GLN A 51 16.77 -12.23 2.46
C GLN A 51 15.80 -11.07 2.42
N ILE A 52 14.72 -11.17 3.17
CA ILE A 52 13.72 -10.13 3.22
C ILE A 52 13.44 -9.81 4.68
N ASP A 53 13.68 -8.57 5.05
CA ASP A 53 13.46 -8.10 6.40
C ASP A 53 12.29 -7.15 6.43
N GLY A 54 11.60 -7.09 7.53
CA GLY A 54 10.50 -6.13 7.71
C GLY A 54 9.13 -6.72 7.52
N LEU A 55 9.03 -8.02 7.27
CA LEU A 55 7.74 -8.64 7.11
C LEU A 55 7.37 -9.44 8.35
N MET A 56 6.09 -9.74 8.49
CA MET A 56 5.59 -10.53 9.59
C MET A 56 4.51 -11.45 9.09
N GLY A 57 4.22 -12.47 9.84
CA GLY A 57 3.14 -13.39 9.52
C GLY A 57 3.56 -14.43 8.50
N THR A 58 2.62 -14.97 7.78
CA THR A 58 2.88 -15.99 6.79
C THR A 58 2.38 -15.54 5.43
N GLY A 59 2.94 -16.10 4.40
CA GLY A 59 2.53 -15.76 3.06
C GLY A 59 3.34 -16.48 2.03
N SER A 60 3.29 -16.00 0.80
CA SER A 60 4.00 -16.61 -0.31
C SER A 60 4.89 -15.59 -0.97
N ILE A 61 6.02 -16.06 -1.47
CA ILE A 61 6.96 -15.18 -2.16
C ILE A 61 7.25 -15.79 -3.51
N GLN A 62 7.11 -15.00 -4.56
CA GLN A 62 7.36 -15.44 -5.92
C GLN A 62 8.41 -14.53 -6.52
N ILE A 63 9.36 -15.11 -7.20
CA ILE A 63 10.45 -14.36 -7.79
C ILE A 63 10.41 -14.55 -9.29
N TYR A 64 10.38 -13.45 -10.03
CA TYR A 64 10.30 -13.47 -11.47
C TYR A 64 11.46 -12.75 -12.11
N SER A 65 11.83 -13.19 -13.28
CA SER A 65 12.79 -12.44 -14.06
C SER A 65 12.09 -11.20 -14.59
N ILE A 66 12.86 -10.27 -15.14
CA ILE A 66 12.28 -9.03 -15.58
C ILE A 66 11.40 -9.26 -16.78
N ILE A 67 11.51 -10.35 -17.50
CA ILE A 67 10.64 -10.61 -18.60
C ILE A 67 9.42 -11.42 -18.18
N GLY A 68 9.28 -11.70 -16.91
CA GLY A 68 8.07 -12.31 -16.41
C GLY A 68 8.11 -13.80 -16.17
N ASN A 69 9.25 -14.43 -16.31
CA ASN A 69 9.33 -15.87 -16.03
C ASN A 69 9.49 -16.12 -14.54
N GLU A 70 8.73 -17.03 -14.01
CA GLU A 70 8.81 -17.33 -12.60
C GLU A 70 10.06 -18.14 -12.35
N ILE A 71 10.93 -17.67 -11.49
CA ILE A 71 12.18 -18.31 -11.15
C ILE A 71 11.98 -19.22 -9.93
N ALA A 72 11.24 -18.78 -8.97
CA ALA A 72 11.05 -19.54 -7.74
C ALA A 72 9.76 -19.13 -7.06
N ARG A 73 9.23 -20.05 -6.26
CA ARG A 73 8.01 -19.79 -5.53
C ARG A 73 8.12 -20.47 -4.18
N PHE A 74 7.86 -19.71 -3.12
CA PHE A 74 7.87 -20.24 -1.78
C PHE A 74 6.48 -19.98 -1.20
N THR A 75 5.76 -21.02 -0.82
CA THR A 75 4.40 -20.86 -0.33
C THR A 75 4.33 -21.24 1.13
N ASN A 76 3.39 -20.64 1.81
CA ASN A 76 3.17 -20.91 3.23
C ASN A 76 4.42 -20.73 4.05
N GLU A 77 5.13 -19.66 3.81
CA GLU A 77 6.37 -19.41 4.51
C GLU A 77 6.17 -18.44 5.65
N THR A 78 6.99 -18.56 6.67
CA THR A 78 7.04 -17.58 7.72
C THR A 78 7.83 -16.41 7.16
N LEU A 79 7.23 -15.24 7.15
CA LEU A 79 7.84 -14.12 6.50
C LEU A 79 8.81 -13.34 7.38
N ALA A 80 8.72 -13.49 8.69
CA ALA A 80 9.64 -12.80 9.58
C ALA A 80 11.03 -13.37 9.34
N ASN A 81 11.96 -12.50 9.06
CA ASN A 81 13.35 -12.90 8.84
C ASN A 81 13.47 -13.95 7.72
N PHE A 82 12.75 -13.73 6.65
CA PHE A 82 12.73 -14.68 5.57
C PHE A 82 14.10 -14.77 4.91
N LYS A 83 14.59 -15.97 4.70
CA LYS A 83 15.87 -16.18 4.09
C LYS A 83 15.85 -17.52 3.39
N LYS A 84 16.15 -17.58 2.14
CA LYS A 84 16.13 -18.82 1.37
C LYS A 84 17.23 -18.84 0.33
N PRO A 85 17.80 -19.98 0.10
CA PRO A 85 18.82 -20.11 -0.95
C PRO A 85 18.14 -20.11 -2.31
N ILE A 86 18.72 -19.42 -3.26
CA ILE A 86 18.20 -19.38 -4.58
C ILE A 86 19.32 -18.91 -5.50
N ALA A 87 19.41 -19.46 -6.68
CA ALA A 87 20.45 -19.08 -7.58
C ALA A 87 19.96 -17.97 -8.49
N LEU A 88 20.47 -16.77 -8.27
CA LEU A 88 20.16 -15.64 -9.11
C LEU A 88 21.45 -15.14 -9.75
N GLU A 89 21.34 -14.60 -10.95
CA GLU A 89 22.53 -14.15 -11.65
C GLU A 89 22.92 -12.76 -11.20
N SER A 90 24.17 -12.62 -10.89
CA SER A 90 24.65 -11.35 -10.39
C SER A 90 24.46 -10.24 -11.41
N GLY A 91 24.05 -9.11 -10.97
CA GLY A 91 23.85 -7.97 -11.84
C GLY A 91 22.47 -7.89 -12.47
N ASN A 92 21.69 -8.95 -12.39
CA ASN A 92 20.37 -8.94 -13.00
C ASN A 92 19.32 -8.42 -12.04
N MET A 93 18.24 -7.90 -12.60
CA MET A 93 17.14 -7.40 -11.80
C MET A 93 16.03 -8.43 -11.80
N TYR A 94 15.41 -8.61 -10.66
CA TYR A 94 14.32 -9.56 -10.49
C TYR A 94 13.13 -8.86 -9.84
N ILE A 95 11.96 -9.42 -10.03
CA ILE A 95 10.76 -8.89 -9.41
C ILE A 95 10.34 -9.88 -8.33
N VAL A 96 10.14 -9.38 -7.14
CA VAL A 96 9.74 -10.20 -6.01
C VAL A 96 8.32 -9.81 -5.62
N ARG A 97 7.41 -10.77 -5.69
CA ARG A 97 6.03 -10.53 -5.35
C ARG A 97 5.75 -11.22 -4.03
N ILE A 98 5.28 -10.49 -3.06
CA ILE A 98 5.00 -11.01 -1.74
C ILE A 98 3.49 -10.95 -1.50
N GLU A 99 2.90 -12.09 -1.23
CA GLU A 99 1.47 -12.19 -1.07
C GLU A 99 1.16 -12.64 0.34
N THR A 100 0.41 -11.86 1.08
CA THR A 100 -0.02 -12.23 2.42
C THR A 100 -1.52 -12.36 2.40
N GLU A 101 -2.12 -12.64 3.53
CA GLU A 101 -3.55 -12.78 3.56
C GLU A 101 -4.26 -11.49 3.28
N THR A 102 -3.63 -10.37 3.50
CA THR A 102 -4.31 -9.09 3.39
C THR A 102 -3.91 -8.30 2.18
N ASN A 103 -2.76 -8.56 1.59
CA ASN A 103 -2.38 -7.77 0.44
C ASN A 103 -1.28 -8.42 -0.38
N VAL A 104 -0.97 -7.83 -1.51
CA VAL A 104 0.09 -8.28 -2.38
C VAL A 104 0.95 -7.07 -2.69
N LYS A 105 2.26 -7.22 -2.54
CA LYS A 105 3.19 -6.16 -2.85
C LYS A 105 4.29 -6.68 -3.74
N THR A 106 4.82 -5.81 -4.55
CA THR A 106 5.86 -6.17 -5.51
C THR A 106 7.07 -5.28 -5.32
N TYR A 107 8.23 -5.87 -5.34
CA TYR A 107 9.47 -5.16 -5.13
C TYR A 107 10.47 -5.51 -6.23
N LYS A 108 11.47 -4.67 -6.42
CA LYS A 108 12.55 -4.95 -7.34
C LYS A 108 13.77 -5.36 -6.54
N LEU A 109 14.51 -6.30 -7.07
CA LEU A 109 15.71 -6.80 -6.40
C LEU A 109 16.81 -6.90 -7.44
N ILE A 110 17.97 -6.39 -7.13
CA ILE A 110 19.12 -6.55 -7.99
C ILE A 110 20.07 -7.50 -7.29
N ALA A 111 20.41 -8.58 -7.96
CA ALA A 111 21.28 -9.57 -7.35
C ALA A 111 22.72 -9.12 -7.45
N ASN A 112 23.47 -9.24 -6.37
CA ASN A 112 24.86 -8.83 -6.35
C ASN A 112 25.78 -9.96 -5.98
#